data_da855d97767899bb40322f1dd93fd416
#
_entry.id   da855d97767899bb40322f1dd93fd416
#
_cell.length_a   1.000
_cell.length_b   1.000
_cell.length_c   1.000
_cell.angle_alpha   90.00
_cell.angle_beta   90.00
_cell.angle_gamma   90.00
#
_symmetry.space_group_name_H-M   'P 1'
#
loop_
_entity.id
_entity.type
_entity.pdbx_description
1 polymer ?
#
loop_
_entity_poly.entity_id
_entity_poly.type
_entity_poly.pdbx_seq_one_letter_code
_entity_poly.pdbx_strand_id
1 'polypeptide(L)'
;MYKNNKIKKTSCDLIIKIMFLLLISCNKNLLAENLYVGVASNFLEPINIIKEDFKKETGHNLIIINGSSGSLYTQIMNGGPIDIFLSAEQKLPKKLEINKKSVMGTRFTYAKGELKLWSLNKALFKKQFPEILSSNLVKYIGIGNPLFVPYGYASKEALEKIGIFKTLSDKLILGKNINQVFLMGYSRNLDLAFVAKSNIISNKNNKKGKIWNIPQNLYSPINQDGIMLLSGEKKKGAFKFLKFLVSDNVKKRIRDFGYIIE
;
A
#
# COMPACT_ATOMS: atom_id res chain seq x y z
N MET A 1 -49.99 47.77 -32.89
CA MET A 1 -49.87 46.46 -32.23
C MET A 1 -48.59 45.66 -32.61
N TYR A 2 -47.52 46.26 -33.11
CA TYR A 2 -46.33 45.57 -33.66
C TYR A 2 -45.03 45.77 -32.85
N LYS A 3 -45.00 46.54 -31.79
CA LYS A 3 -43.76 46.81 -31.01
C LYS A 3 -43.48 45.82 -29.87
N ASN A 4 -44.51 45.07 -29.35
CA ASN A 4 -44.30 44.20 -28.20
C ASN A 4 -43.70 42.79 -28.51
N ASN A 5 -43.76 42.34 -29.78
CA ASN A 5 -43.22 41.01 -30.14
C ASN A 5 -41.70 40.99 -30.39
N LYS A 6 -41.10 42.15 -30.66
CA LYS A 6 -39.62 42.23 -30.91
C LYS A 6 -38.85 42.20 -29.59
N ILE A 7 -39.38 42.80 -28.51
CA ILE A 7 -38.76 42.84 -27.17
C ILE A 7 -38.81 41.47 -26.49
N LYS A 8 -39.88 40.71 -26.65
CA LYS A 8 -39.98 39.36 -26.08
C LYS A 8 -39.00 38.39 -26.74
N LYS A 9 -38.77 38.52 -28.05
CA LYS A 9 -37.88 37.63 -28.80
C LYS A 9 -36.39 37.87 -28.42
N THR A 10 -35.97 39.12 -28.24
CA THR A 10 -34.59 39.45 -27.82
C THR A 10 -34.32 39.04 -26.37
N SER A 11 -35.31 39.12 -25.45
CA SER A 11 -35.13 38.63 -24.06
C SER A 11 -34.99 37.10 -23.99
N CYS A 12 -35.74 36.36 -24.82
CA CYS A 12 -35.67 34.92 -24.83
C CYS A 12 -34.35 34.43 -25.40
N ASP A 13 -33.82 35.05 -26.47
CA ASP A 13 -32.52 34.75 -27.06
C ASP A 13 -31.37 35.08 -26.10
N LEU A 14 -31.48 36.11 -25.30
CA LEU A 14 -30.51 36.46 -24.28
C LEU A 14 -30.48 35.45 -23.14
N ILE A 15 -31.66 35.00 -22.66
CA ILE A 15 -31.79 33.97 -21.61
C ILE A 15 -31.19 32.64 -22.11
N ILE A 16 -31.49 32.24 -23.35
CA ILE A 16 -30.93 31.02 -23.96
C ILE A 16 -29.41 31.10 -24.08
N LYS A 17 -28.86 32.25 -24.48
CA LYS A 17 -27.41 32.48 -24.54
C LYS A 17 -26.75 32.44 -23.18
N ILE A 18 -27.37 33.03 -22.14
CA ILE A 18 -26.87 32.98 -20.76
C ILE A 18 -26.93 31.55 -20.21
N MET A 19 -28.00 30.80 -20.47
CA MET A 19 -28.14 29.40 -20.06
C MET A 19 -27.12 28.51 -20.78
N PHE A 20 -26.84 28.77 -22.07
CA PHE A 20 -25.79 28.06 -22.83
C PHE A 20 -24.38 28.41 -22.32
N LEU A 21 -24.12 29.65 -21.94
CA LEU A 21 -22.87 30.09 -21.30
C LEU A 21 -22.70 29.47 -19.90
N LEU A 22 -23.77 29.34 -19.13
CA LEU A 22 -23.76 28.68 -17.83
C LEU A 22 -23.54 27.15 -17.96
N LEU A 23 -24.06 26.51 -18.99
CA LEU A 23 -23.80 25.10 -19.29
C LEU A 23 -22.35 24.85 -19.75
N ILE A 24 -21.75 25.79 -20.47
CA ILE A 24 -20.33 25.73 -20.88
C ILE A 24 -19.39 25.97 -19.69
N SER A 25 -19.76 26.86 -18.76
CA SER A 25 -18.94 27.13 -17.55
C SER A 25 -18.97 26.02 -16.51
N CYS A 26 -19.99 25.14 -16.54
CA CYS A 26 -20.08 23.99 -15.63
C CYS A 26 -19.24 22.77 -16.07
N ASN A 27 -18.78 22.74 -17.32
CA ASN A 27 -17.82 21.76 -17.81
C ASN A 27 -16.38 22.23 -17.60
N LYS A 28 -15.97 22.50 -16.36
CA LYS A 28 -14.55 22.31 -16.01
C LYS A 28 -14.27 20.82 -16.17
N ASN A 29 -13.92 20.40 -17.39
CA ASN A 29 -13.30 19.13 -17.63
C ASN A 29 -12.15 19.00 -16.64
N LEU A 30 -12.39 18.34 -15.52
CA LEU A 30 -11.32 17.86 -14.67
C LEU A 30 -10.64 16.80 -15.54
N LEU A 31 -9.58 17.21 -16.27
CA LEU A 31 -8.80 16.27 -17.05
C LEU A 31 -8.37 15.17 -16.09
N ALA A 32 -8.82 13.95 -16.38
CA ALA A 32 -8.44 12.78 -15.62
C ALA A 32 -6.92 12.62 -15.70
N GLU A 33 -6.25 12.61 -14.56
CA GLU A 33 -4.80 12.43 -14.48
C GLU A 33 -4.48 10.97 -14.18
N ASN A 34 -3.38 10.48 -14.75
CA ASN A 34 -2.76 9.23 -14.37
C ASN A 34 -1.69 9.51 -13.30
N LEU A 35 -1.90 8.95 -12.12
CA LEU A 35 -0.99 9.06 -10.99
C LEU A 35 -0.23 7.75 -10.83
N TYR A 36 1.08 7.80 -10.89
CA TYR A 36 1.95 6.65 -10.68
C TYR A 36 2.23 6.51 -9.18
N VAL A 37 1.75 5.42 -8.60
CA VAL A 37 1.86 5.18 -7.15
C VAL A 37 2.75 3.97 -6.91
N GLY A 38 3.94 4.21 -6.33
CA GLY A 38 4.83 3.15 -5.85
C GLY A 38 4.29 2.57 -4.54
N VAL A 39 3.93 1.30 -4.53
CA VAL A 39 3.24 0.67 -3.41
C VAL A 39 4.00 -0.54 -2.89
N ALA A 40 4.34 -0.52 -1.61
CA ALA A 40 4.92 -1.68 -0.95
C ALA A 40 3.96 -2.89 -1.01
N SER A 41 4.49 -4.06 -1.33
CA SER A 41 3.71 -5.23 -1.75
C SER A 41 2.72 -5.77 -0.71
N ASN A 42 2.94 -5.47 0.58
CA ASN A 42 1.97 -5.80 1.63
C ASN A 42 0.64 -5.03 1.48
N PHE A 43 0.67 -3.87 0.80
CA PHE A 43 -0.49 -2.98 0.63
C PHE A 43 -1.14 -3.12 -0.76
N LEU A 44 -0.72 -4.10 -1.58
CA LEU A 44 -1.20 -4.27 -2.96
C LEU A 44 -2.71 -4.51 -3.04
N GLU A 45 -3.25 -5.42 -2.25
CA GLU A 45 -4.69 -5.71 -2.28
C GLU A 45 -5.55 -4.55 -1.74
N PRO A 46 -5.21 -3.92 -0.59
CA PRO A 46 -5.89 -2.70 -0.17
C PRO A 46 -5.92 -1.62 -1.24
N ILE A 47 -4.77 -1.31 -1.85
CA ILE A 47 -4.70 -0.23 -2.84
C ILE A 47 -5.50 -0.52 -4.11
N ASN A 48 -5.64 -1.77 -4.51
CA ASN A 48 -6.45 -2.13 -5.68
C ASN A 48 -7.95 -1.81 -5.47
N ILE A 49 -8.45 -1.95 -4.24
CA ILE A 49 -9.82 -1.55 -3.90
C ILE A 49 -9.93 -0.02 -3.79
N ILE A 50 -8.99 0.60 -3.07
CA ILE A 50 -8.93 2.05 -2.88
C ILE A 50 -8.84 2.78 -4.24
N LYS A 51 -8.09 2.23 -5.18
CA LYS A 51 -7.92 2.74 -6.55
C LYS A 51 -9.26 2.87 -7.27
N GLU A 52 -10.11 1.85 -7.19
CA GLU A 52 -11.41 1.87 -7.86
C GLU A 52 -12.37 2.89 -7.21
N ASP A 53 -12.34 2.99 -5.88
CA ASP A 53 -13.13 3.99 -5.16
C ASP A 53 -12.65 5.42 -5.49
N PHE A 54 -11.33 5.65 -5.51
CA PHE A 54 -10.74 6.94 -5.88
C PHE A 54 -11.10 7.37 -7.30
N LYS A 55 -11.03 6.42 -8.25
CA LYS A 55 -11.43 6.68 -9.64
C LYS A 55 -12.91 7.08 -9.76
N LYS A 56 -13.79 6.38 -9.05
CA LYS A 56 -15.24 6.68 -9.04
C LYS A 56 -15.53 8.07 -8.47
N GLU A 57 -14.81 8.47 -7.41
CA GLU A 57 -15.05 9.74 -6.73
C GLU A 57 -14.45 10.94 -7.47
N THR A 58 -13.28 10.74 -8.08
CA THR A 58 -12.48 11.89 -8.58
C THR A 58 -12.25 11.92 -10.08
N GLY A 59 -12.51 10.82 -10.78
CA GLY A 59 -12.18 10.62 -12.19
C GLY A 59 -10.70 10.36 -12.48
N HIS A 60 -9.78 10.53 -11.51
CA HIS A 60 -8.35 10.27 -11.69
C HIS A 60 -8.03 8.78 -11.60
N ASN A 61 -6.98 8.34 -12.33
CA ASN A 61 -6.55 6.95 -12.33
C ASN A 61 -5.28 6.76 -11.50
N LEU A 62 -5.19 5.66 -10.73
CA LEU A 62 -3.96 5.23 -10.09
C LEU A 62 -3.32 4.13 -10.93
N ILE A 63 -2.06 4.33 -11.32
CA ILE A 63 -1.21 3.31 -11.96
C ILE A 63 -0.27 2.79 -10.89
N ILE A 64 -0.48 1.55 -10.48
CA ILE A 64 0.24 0.95 -9.35
C ILE A 64 1.55 0.34 -9.81
N ILE A 65 2.66 0.79 -9.22
CA ILE A 65 4.00 0.22 -9.37
C ILE A 65 4.29 -0.53 -8.07
N ASN A 66 4.26 -1.87 -8.14
CA ASN A 66 4.38 -2.73 -6.96
C ASN A 66 5.80 -3.23 -6.77
N GLY A 67 6.27 -3.23 -5.51
CA GLY A 67 7.60 -3.72 -5.17
C GLY A 67 7.84 -3.81 -3.66
N SER A 68 9.07 -4.10 -3.24
CA SER A 68 9.48 -3.85 -1.86
C SER A 68 9.74 -2.35 -1.66
N SER A 69 9.64 -1.86 -0.40
CA SER A 69 9.93 -0.45 -0.11
C SER A 69 11.33 -0.05 -0.57
N GLY A 70 12.32 -0.91 -0.37
CA GLY A 70 13.71 -0.66 -0.79
C GLY A 70 13.86 -0.62 -2.32
N SER A 71 13.24 -1.54 -3.07
CA SER A 71 13.32 -1.53 -4.53
C SER A 71 12.62 -0.32 -5.14
N LEU A 72 11.48 0.09 -4.59
CA LEU A 72 10.77 1.30 -5.02
C LEU A 72 11.58 2.57 -4.72
N TYR A 73 12.18 2.64 -3.54
CA TYR A 73 13.11 3.73 -3.20
C TYR A 73 14.26 3.83 -4.21
N THR A 74 14.89 2.71 -4.56
CA THR A 74 15.96 2.68 -5.57
C THR A 74 15.46 3.18 -6.94
N GLN A 75 14.26 2.78 -7.36
CA GLN A 75 13.65 3.27 -8.59
C GLN A 75 13.42 4.79 -8.54
N ILE A 76 12.90 5.32 -7.43
CA ILE A 76 12.70 6.76 -7.23
C ILE A 76 14.03 7.53 -7.33
N MET A 77 15.07 7.05 -6.66
CA MET A 77 16.40 7.69 -6.67
C MET A 77 17.02 7.70 -8.08
N ASN A 78 16.69 6.71 -8.92
CA ASN A 78 17.12 6.60 -10.31
C ASN A 78 16.16 7.29 -11.31
N GLY A 79 15.23 8.12 -10.83
CA GLY A 79 14.33 8.89 -11.71
C GLY A 79 13.13 8.10 -12.24
N GLY A 80 12.76 6.99 -11.61
CA GLY A 80 11.55 6.23 -11.96
C GLY A 80 10.29 7.08 -11.87
N PRO A 81 9.28 6.83 -12.72
CA PRO A 81 8.09 7.67 -12.84
C PRO A 81 7.09 7.36 -11.70
N ILE A 82 7.42 7.77 -10.49
CA ILE A 82 6.56 7.59 -9.31
C ILE A 82 6.19 8.97 -8.77
N ASP A 83 4.89 9.24 -8.64
CA ASP A 83 4.34 10.50 -8.12
C ASP A 83 4.12 10.44 -6.60
N ILE A 84 3.70 9.28 -6.11
CA ILE A 84 3.41 9.03 -4.69
C ILE A 84 4.05 7.71 -4.29
N PHE A 85 4.68 7.68 -3.13
CA PHE A 85 5.30 6.48 -2.58
C PHE A 85 4.59 6.07 -1.28
N LEU A 86 4.03 4.86 -1.27
CA LEU A 86 3.44 4.21 -0.09
C LEU A 86 4.40 3.12 0.39
N SER A 87 5.22 3.46 1.37
CA SER A 87 6.24 2.60 1.95
C SER A 87 5.68 1.77 3.10
N ALA A 88 6.21 0.56 3.31
CA ALA A 88 5.92 -0.25 4.49
C ALA A 88 6.81 0.11 5.71
N GLU A 89 7.47 1.26 5.67
CA GLU A 89 8.30 1.81 6.75
C GLU A 89 8.38 3.33 6.66
N GLN A 90 8.91 3.97 7.71
CA GLN A 90 9.09 5.43 7.78
C GLN A 90 10.47 5.90 7.28
N LYS A 91 11.49 5.05 7.38
CA LYS A 91 12.90 5.41 7.12
C LYS A 91 13.15 5.90 5.69
N LEU A 92 12.62 5.21 4.68
CA LEU A 92 12.85 5.57 3.28
C LEU A 92 12.09 6.83 2.86
N PRO A 93 10.79 7.02 3.19
CA PRO A 93 10.11 8.30 3.00
C PRO A 93 10.84 9.47 3.67
N LYS A 94 11.32 9.31 4.93
CA LYS A 94 12.12 10.32 5.60
C LYS A 94 13.43 10.65 4.86
N LYS A 95 14.10 9.64 4.29
CA LYS A 95 15.29 9.87 3.45
C LYS A 95 14.98 10.67 2.20
N LEU A 96 13.81 10.46 1.57
CA LEU A 96 13.37 11.26 0.40
C LEU A 96 13.13 12.72 0.77
N GLU A 97 12.58 13.01 1.96
CA GLU A 97 12.46 14.39 2.48
C GLU A 97 13.84 15.04 2.65
N ILE A 98 14.76 14.36 3.35
CA ILE A 98 16.13 14.87 3.60
C ILE A 98 16.86 15.13 2.28
N ASN A 99 16.70 14.26 1.29
CA ASN A 99 17.32 14.39 -0.04
C ASN A 99 16.57 15.34 -0.98
N LYS A 100 15.54 16.05 -0.50
CA LYS A 100 14.73 17.01 -1.28
C LYS A 100 14.15 16.36 -2.55
N LYS A 101 13.73 15.09 -2.49
CA LYS A 101 13.09 14.34 -3.59
C LYS A 101 11.56 14.31 -3.48
N SER A 102 11.01 14.92 -2.45
CA SER A 102 9.58 14.92 -2.15
C SER A 102 9.06 16.34 -1.91
N VAL A 103 7.75 16.50 -2.01
CA VAL A 103 7.05 17.74 -1.65
C VAL A 103 7.03 17.84 -0.12
N MET A 104 7.53 18.96 0.39
CA MET A 104 7.65 19.21 1.83
C MET A 104 6.28 19.14 2.53
N GLY A 105 6.25 18.50 3.70
CA GLY A 105 5.05 18.41 4.53
C GLY A 105 3.99 17.40 4.03
N THR A 106 4.29 16.60 3.00
CA THR A 106 3.35 15.60 2.48
C THR A 106 3.55 14.20 3.04
N ARG A 107 4.56 13.97 3.88
CA ARG A 107 4.79 12.68 4.54
C ARG A 107 3.84 12.49 5.71
N PHE A 108 3.21 11.33 5.78
CA PHE A 108 2.31 10.95 6.89
C PHE A 108 2.28 9.43 7.05
N THR A 109 1.99 8.97 8.26
CA THR A 109 1.75 7.56 8.53
C THR A 109 0.31 7.21 8.14
N TYR A 110 0.15 6.27 7.20
CA TYR A 110 -1.19 5.86 6.72
C TYR A 110 -1.67 4.55 7.34
N ALA A 111 -0.77 3.73 7.88
CA ALA A 111 -1.10 2.44 8.49
C ALA A 111 0.05 1.93 9.36
N LYS A 112 -0.28 1.02 10.30
CA LYS A 112 0.68 0.21 11.02
C LYS A 112 0.39 -1.26 10.75
N GLY A 113 1.40 -1.99 10.27
CA GLY A 113 1.29 -3.38 9.90
C GLY A 113 1.62 -4.33 11.05
N GLU A 114 1.17 -5.58 10.93
CA GLU A 114 1.50 -6.66 11.86
C GLU A 114 2.24 -7.79 11.16
N LEU A 115 3.34 -8.26 11.78
CA LEU A 115 4.07 -9.44 11.34
C LEU A 115 3.39 -10.70 11.89
N LYS A 116 3.22 -11.71 11.03
CA LYS A 116 2.68 -13.03 11.40
C LYS A 116 3.61 -14.12 10.88
N LEU A 117 3.65 -15.25 11.59
CA LEU A 117 4.15 -16.51 11.04
C LEU A 117 2.94 -17.31 10.55
N TRP A 118 3.06 -17.92 9.38
CA TRP A 118 1.95 -18.60 8.73
C TRP A 118 2.39 -19.89 8.03
N SER A 119 1.49 -20.89 7.98
CA SER A 119 1.74 -22.14 7.29
C SER A 119 0.46 -22.82 6.80
N LEU A 120 0.55 -23.54 5.69
CA LEU A 120 -0.45 -24.51 5.22
C LEU A 120 -0.12 -25.95 5.62
N ASN A 121 1.05 -26.20 6.22
CA ASN A 121 1.48 -27.53 6.63
C ASN A 121 0.76 -27.97 7.91
N LYS A 122 -0.26 -28.82 7.80
CA LYS A 122 -1.09 -29.27 8.91
C LYS A 122 -0.29 -30.02 9.99
N ALA A 123 0.83 -30.68 9.64
CA ALA A 123 1.68 -31.37 10.61
C ALA A 123 2.30 -30.43 11.65
N LEU A 124 2.40 -29.12 11.32
CA LEU A 124 2.94 -28.09 12.19
C LEU A 124 1.88 -27.45 13.11
N PHE A 125 0.59 -27.72 12.92
CA PHE A 125 -0.48 -26.96 13.58
C PHE A 125 -0.55 -27.16 15.10
N LYS A 126 -0.03 -28.25 15.62
CA LYS A 126 0.01 -28.52 17.08
C LYS A 126 1.16 -27.79 17.79
N LYS A 127 2.18 -27.36 17.05
CA LYS A 127 3.33 -26.65 17.63
C LYS A 127 3.04 -25.17 17.86
N GLN A 128 3.75 -24.58 18.82
CA GLN A 128 3.62 -23.14 19.14
C GLN A 128 4.86 -22.36 18.66
N PHE A 129 4.72 -21.04 18.60
CA PHE A 129 5.84 -20.13 18.41
C PHE A 129 6.47 -19.82 19.79
N PRO A 130 7.80 -19.77 19.93
CA PRO A 130 8.82 -19.88 18.86
C PRO A 130 9.31 -21.31 18.57
N GLU A 131 8.94 -22.34 19.36
CA GLU A 131 9.48 -23.72 19.29
C GLU A 131 9.25 -24.36 17.91
N ILE A 132 8.22 -23.95 17.20
CA ILE A 132 7.92 -24.44 15.84
C ILE A 132 9.08 -24.20 14.87
N LEU A 133 9.84 -23.11 15.03
CA LEU A 133 10.94 -22.73 14.16
C LEU A 133 12.10 -23.76 14.19
N SER A 134 12.30 -24.40 15.33
CA SER A 134 13.32 -25.43 15.54
C SER A 134 12.83 -26.85 15.25
N SER A 135 11.61 -27.03 14.76
CA SER A 135 11.06 -28.34 14.45
C SER A 135 11.81 -29.01 13.30
N ASN A 136 12.08 -30.32 13.44
CA ASN A 136 12.67 -31.16 12.37
C ASN A 136 11.76 -31.28 11.13
N LEU A 137 10.47 -30.97 11.28
CA LEU A 137 9.50 -30.93 10.17
C LEU A 137 9.61 -29.65 9.34
N VAL A 138 10.42 -28.66 9.78
CA VAL A 138 10.61 -27.38 9.12
C VAL A 138 11.95 -27.38 8.39
N LYS A 139 11.88 -27.41 7.06
CA LYS A 139 13.05 -27.34 6.17
C LYS A 139 13.26 -25.95 5.63
N TYR A 140 12.19 -25.24 5.23
CA TYR A 140 12.24 -23.95 4.60
C TYR A 140 11.35 -22.93 5.32
N ILE A 141 11.94 -21.80 5.68
CA ILE A 141 11.28 -20.67 6.34
C ILE A 141 11.44 -19.43 5.44
N GLY A 142 10.35 -18.91 4.92
CA GLY A 142 10.36 -17.71 4.11
C GLY A 142 10.38 -16.42 4.94
N ILE A 143 11.28 -15.51 4.58
CA ILE A 143 11.28 -14.11 5.05
C ILE A 143 11.49 -13.18 3.86
N GLY A 144 10.99 -11.95 3.93
CA GLY A 144 11.41 -10.92 2.98
C GLY A 144 12.91 -10.65 3.12
N ASN A 145 13.60 -10.30 2.02
CA ASN A 145 15.01 -9.91 2.13
C ASN A 145 15.14 -8.69 3.07
N PRO A 146 15.82 -8.81 4.22
CA PRO A 146 15.88 -7.75 5.24
C PRO A 146 16.50 -6.42 4.75
N LEU A 147 17.28 -6.46 3.68
CA LEU A 147 17.90 -5.27 3.10
C LEU A 147 16.89 -4.35 2.39
N PHE A 148 15.80 -4.91 1.86
CA PHE A 148 14.86 -4.19 0.99
C PHE A 148 13.40 -4.28 1.44
N VAL A 149 13.07 -5.25 2.31
CA VAL A 149 11.69 -5.57 2.71
C VAL A 149 11.51 -5.28 4.19
N PRO A 150 10.72 -4.27 4.59
CA PRO A 150 10.51 -3.91 6.01
C PRO A 150 10.00 -5.07 6.87
N TYR A 151 9.07 -5.87 6.36
CA TYR A 151 8.62 -7.10 7.05
C TYR A 151 9.72 -8.16 7.18
N GLY A 152 10.66 -8.21 6.23
CA GLY A 152 11.83 -9.08 6.32
C GLY A 152 12.81 -8.59 7.40
N TYR A 153 13.00 -7.28 7.50
CA TYR A 153 13.77 -6.68 8.58
C TYR A 153 13.13 -6.98 9.95
N ALA A 154 11.81 -6.80 10.10
CA ALA A 154 11.08 -7.16 11.31
C ALA A 154 11.18 -8.67 11.65
N SER A 155 11.16 -9.55 10.62
CA SER A 155 11.38 -10.98 10.82
C SER A 155 12.77 -11.28 11.35
N LYS A 156 13.80 -10.63 10.79
CA LYS A 156 15.18 -10.74 11.26
C LYS A 156 15.29 -10.26 12.71
N GLU A 157 14.77 -9.08 13.05
CA GLU A 157 14.76 -8.57 14.43
C GLU A 157 14.14 -9.57 15.41
N ALA A 158 12.98 -10.13 15.05
CA ALA A 158 12.29 -11.11 15.90
C ALA A 158 13.15 -12.36 16.12
N LEU A 159 13.75 -12.91 15.06
CA LEU A 159 14.62 -14.10 15.13
C LEU A 159 15.93 -13.83 15.89
N GLU A 160 16.48 -12.62 15.77
CA GLU A 160 17.67 -12.20 16.53
C GLU A 160 17.38 -12.05 18.02
N LYS A 161 16.23 -11.43 18.38
CA LYS A 161 15.84 -11.26 19.79
C LYS A 161 15.57 -12.57 20.51
N ILE A 162 15.07 -13.60 19.81
CA ILE A 162 14.94 -14.94 20.39
C ILE A 162 16.22 -15.79 20.25
N GLY A 163 17.30 -15.24 19.66
CA GLY A 163 18.62 -15.86 19.62
C GLY A 163 18.81 -16.96 18.59
N ILE A 164 17.89 -17.15 17.62
CA ILE A 164 17.94 -18.27 16.67
C ILE A 164 18.18 -17.88 15.22
N PHE A 165 18.36 -16.60 14.90
CA PHE A 165 18.53 -16.14 13.51
C PHE A 165 19.71 -16.84 12.81
N LYS A 166 20.86 -16.93 13.46
CA LYS A 166 22.04 -17.60 12.91
C LYS A 166 21.83 -19.11 12.75
N THR A 167 21.20 -19.74 13.72
CA THR A 167 20.92 -21.19 13.71
C THR A 167 19.97 -21.59 12.57
N LEU A 168 19.10 -20.66 12.15
CA LEU A 168 18.14 -20.91 11.07
C LEU A 168 18.63 -20.49 9.69
N SER A 169 19.87 -19.94 9.58
CA SER A 169 20.39 -19.37 8.32
C SER A 169 20.18 -20.27 7.11
N ASP A 170 20.48 -21.56 7.25
CA ASP A 170 20.41 -22.54 6.14
C ASP A 170 18.96 -22.92 5.77
N LYS A 171 17.98 -22.59 6.63
CA LYS A 171 16.55 -22.81 6.38
C LYS A 171 15.87 -21.56 5.81
N LEU A 172 16.53 -20.39 5.85
CA LEU A 172 15.92 -19.11 5.45
C LEU A 172 15.91 -18.95 3.92
N ILE A 173 14.73 -18.78 3.36
CA ILE A 173 14.51 -18.45 1.95
C ILE A 173 14.08 -16.98 1.85
N LEU A 174 14.86 -16.20 1.09
CA LEU A 174 14.64 -14.77 0.95
C LEU A 174 13.73 -14.44 -0.24
N GLY A 175 12.59 -13.77 0.03
CA GLY A 175 11.74 -13.22 -1.00
C GLY A 175 12.11 -11.78 -1.38
N LYS A 176 11.98 -11.43 -2.64
CA LYS A 176 12.21 -10.06 -3.15
C LYS A 176 11.25 -9.03 -2.57
N ASN A 177 10.08 -9.46 -2.15
CA ASN A 177 9.08 -8.68 -1.44
C ASN A 177 8.20 -9.61 -0.59
N ILE A 178 7.38 -9.05 0.31
CA ILE A 178 6.61 -9.87 1.27
C ILE A 178 5.47 -10.64 0.62
N ASN A 179 4.90 -10.16 -0.48
CA ASN A 179 3.87 -10.89 -1.21
C ASN A 179 4.45 -12.15 -1.88
N GLN A 180 5.68 -12.09 -2.40
CA GLN A 180 6.36 -13.27 -2.92
C GLN A 180 6.55 -14.33 -1.84
N VAL A 181 6.95 -13.95 -0.63
CA VAL A 181 7.07 -14.88 0.51
C VAL A 181 5.74 -15.55 0.81
N PHE A 182 4.65 -14.77 0.84
CA PHE A 182 3.31 -15.31 1.03
C PHE A 182 2.93 -16.32 -0.07
N LEU A 183 3.16 -15.98 -1.35
CA LEU A 183 2.85 -16.86 -2.48
C LEU A 183 3.67 -18.15 -2.46
N MET A 184 4.94 -18.11 -2.08
CA MET A 184 5.78 -19.30 -1.92
C MET A 184 5.24 -20.22 -0.82
N GLY A 185 4.81 -19.66 0.33
CA GLY A 185 4.14 -20.43 1.37
C GLY A 185 2.78 -20.98 0.91
N TYR A 186 2.02 -20.18 0.17
CA TYR A 186 0.73 -20.60 -0.40
C TYR A 186 0.85 -21.73 -1.40
N SER A 187 1.92 -21.76 -2.19
CA SER A 187 2.27 -22.86 -3.12
C SER A 187 2.96 -24.04 -2.44
N ARG A 188 3.10 -24.02 -1.10
CA ARG A 188 3.76 -25.06 -0.28
C ARG A 188 5.25 -25.25 -0.59
N ASN A 189 5.91 -24.25 -1.17
CA ASN A 189 7.36 -24.24 -1.35
C ASN A 189 8.10 -23.83 -0.06
N LEU A 190 7.36 -23.42 0.97
CA LEU A 190 7.86 -23.12 2.30
C LEU A 190 7.02 -23.88 3.34
N ASP A 191 7.67 -24.34 4.39
CA ASP A 191 6.96 -24.93 5.54
C ASP A 191 6.37 -23.84 6.44
N LEU A 192 7.11 -22.75 6.62
CA LEU A 192 6.72 -21.57 7.38
C LEU A 192 7.02 -20.29 6.57
N ALA A 193 6.21 -19.29 6.72
CA ALA A 193 6.39 -17.98 6.09
C ALA A 193 6.14 -16.85 7.08
N PHE A 194 7.10 -15.96 7.26
CA PHE A 194 6.87 -14.68 7.92
C PHE A 194 6.23 -13.73 6.91
N VAL A 195 5.02 -13.27 7.19
CA VAL A 195 4.19 -12.53 6.25
C VAL A 195 3.52 -11.33 6.92
N ALA A 196 3.01 -10.40 6.13
CA ALA A 196 2.10 -9.38 6.64
C ALA A 196 0.72 -9.99 6.92
N LYS A 197 0.06 -9.55 7.99
CA LYS A 197 -1.32 -9.95 8.30
C LYS A 197 -2.26 -9.68 7.13
N SER A 198 -2.05 -8.58 6.41
CA SER A 198 -2.80 -8.23 5.21
C SER A 198 -2.72 -9.27 4.09
N ASN A 199 -1.57 -9.91 3.88
CA ASN A 199 -1.45 -10.98 2.88
C ASN A 199 -2.38 -12.16 3.19
N ILE A 200 -2.54 -12.50 4.47
CA ILE A 200 -3.39 -13.60 4.90
C ILE A 200 -4.87 -13.25 4.72
N ILE A 201 -5.26 -12.04 5.14
CA ILE A 201 -6.65 -11.55 5.05
C ILE A 201 -7.08 -11.39 3.59
N SER A 202 -6.19 -10.88 2.73
CA SER A 202 -6.45 -10.70 1.30
C SER A 202 -6.67 -12.00 0.54
N ASN A 203 -6.29 -13.14 1.12
CA ASN A 203 -6.39 -14.44 0.46
C ASN A 203 -7.84 -14.94 0.43
N LYS A 204 -8.58 -14.57 -0.61
CA LYS A 204 -9.98 -14.96 -0.83
C LYS A 204 -10.18 -16.46 -1.13
N ASN A 205 -9.12 -17.19 -1.46
CA ASN A 205 -9.18 -18.57 -1.94
C ASN A 205 -9.26 -19.65 -0.83
N ASN A 206 -9.75 -19.31 0.36
CA ASN A 206 -10.14 -20.25 1.45
C ASN A 206 -9.11 -21.30 1.91
N LYS A 207 -7.85 -21.23 1.53
CA LYS A 207 -6.83 -22.09 2.14
C LYS A 207 -6.52 -21.55 3.54
N LYS A 208 -7.24 -22.03 4.53
CA LYS A 208 -7.04 -21.69 5.94
C LYS A 208 -5.77 -22.35 6.44
N GLY A 209 -4.68 -21.60 6.47
CA GLY A 209 -3.46 -21.98 7.17
C GLY A 209 -3.55 -21.67 8.66
N LYS A 210 -2.60 -22.15 9.46
CA LYS A 210 -2.41 -21.70 10.84
C LYS A 210 -1.59 -20.41 10.85
N ILE A 211 -2.00 -19.51 11.73
CA ILE A 211 -1.34 -18.25 12.01
C ILE A 211 -0.79 -18.30 13.42
N TRP A 212 0.46 -17.90 13.60
CA TRP A 212 1.06 -17.65 14.89
C TRP A 212 1.34 -16.15 15.01
N ASN A 213 0.93 -15.57 16.14
CA ASN A 213 1.23 -14.19 16.45
C ASN A 213 2.69 -14.06 16.84
N ILE A 214 3.39 -13.08 16.25
CA ILE A 214 4.72 -12.68 16.68
C ILE A 214 4.54 -11.59 17.73
N PRO A 215 5.04 -11.76 18.97
CA PRO A 215 4.96 -10.74 20.00
C PRO A 215 5.57 -9.41 19.53
N GLN A 216 4.87 -8.29 19.75
CA GLN A 216 5.31 -6.97 19.26
C GLN A 216 6.64 -6.52 19.85
N ASN A 217 6.99 -6.98 21.06
CA ASN A 217 8.27 -6.69 21.69
C ASN A 217 9.47 -7.36 21.00
N LEU A 218 9.24 -8.30 20.07
CA LEU A 218 10.31 -8.96 19.31
C LEU A 218 10.74 -8.19 18.05
N TYR A 219 9.99 -7.20 17.62
CA TYR A 219 10.34 -6.41 16.42
C TYR A 219 9.86 -4.96 16.55
N SER A 220 10.52 -4.06 15.84
CA SER A 220 10.14 -2.65 15.77
C SER A 220 8.77 -2.46 15.11
N PRO A 221 7.93 -1.50 15.56
CA PRO A 221 6.65 -1.21 14.94
C PRO A 221 6.78 -0.97 13.43
N ILE A 222 5.91 -1.59 12.63
CA ILE A 222 5.91 -1.46 11.17
C ILE A 222 4.99 -0.28 10.79
N ASN A 223 5.39 0.95 11.15
CA ASN A 223 4.68 2.16 10.76
C ASN A 223 4.96 2.44 9.28
N GLN A 224 3.89 2.64 8.49
CA GLN A 224 3.95 2.76 7.03
C GLN A 224 3.64 4.20 6.62
N ASP A 225 4.60 4.83 5.95
CA ASP A 225 4.46 6.22 5.53
C ASP A 225 4.16 6.35 4.04
N GLY A 226 3.22 7.26 3.74
CA GLY A 226 2.99 7.81 2.42
C GLY A 226 3.69 9.15 2.23
N ILE A 227 4.15 9.42 1.02
CA ILE A 227 4.79 10.69 0.66
C ILE A 227 4.58 11.02 -0.82
N MET A 228 4.38 12.29 -1.15
CA MET A 228 4.33 12.78 -2.52
C MET A 228 5.72 13.19 -2.99
N LEU A 229 6.10 12.72 -4.19
CA LEU A 229 7.37 13.07 -4.83
C LEU A 229 7.22 14.34 -5.66
N LEU A 230 8.34 14.96 -6.03
CA LEU A 230 8.34 16.19 -6.84
C LEU A 230 7.64 16.02 -8.19
N SER A 231 7.67 14.82 -8.80
CA SER A 231 6.93 14.49 -10.02
C SER A 231 5.41 14.63 -9.88
N GLY A 232 4.90 14.42 -8.65
CA GLY A 232 3.47 14.55 -8.32
C GLY A 232 3.04 15.98 -7.99
N GLU A 233 3.97 16.92 -7.76
CA GLU A 233 3.68 18.26 -7.24
C GLU A 233 2.72 19.06 -8.13
N LYS A 234 2.85 18.94 -9.45
CA LYS A 234 2.01 19.65 -10.42
C LYS A 234 0.69 18.93 -10.72
N LYS A 235 0.47 17.73 -10.17
CA LYS A 235 -0.71 16.91 -10.41
C LYS A 235 -1.75 17.16 -9.31
N LYS A 236 -2.87 17.78 -9.67
CA LYS A 236 -3.98 18.04 -8.72
C LYS A 236 -4.54 16.75 -8.13
N GLY A 237 -4.57 15.68 -8.90
CA GLY A 237 -5.00 14.36 -8.46
C GLY A 237 -4.11 13.77 -7.36
N ALA A 238 -2.80 14.09 -7.33
CA ALA A 238 -1.89 13.61 -6.30
C ALA A 238 -2.27 14.13 -4.91
N PHE A 239 -2.54 15.43 -4.77
CA PHE A 239 -3.04 16.03 -3.52
C PHE A 239 -4.39 15.46 -3.11
N LYS A 240 -5.31 15.28 -4.08
CA LYS A 240 -6.60 14.64 -3.81
C LYS A 240 -6.43 13.22 -3.30
N PHE A 241 -5.50 12.45 -3.88
CA PHE A 241 -5.26 11.08 -3.45
C PHE A 241 -4.70 11.01 -2.02
N LEU A 242 -3.74 11.87 -1.65
CA LEU A 242 -3.24 11.90 -0.26
C LEU A 242 -4.38 12.20 0.73
N LYS A 243 -5.24 13.19 0.42
CA LYS A 243 -6.40 13.51 1.24
C LYS A 243 -7.40 12.35 1.29
N PHE A 244 -7.66 11.70 0.15
CA PHE A 244 -8.55 10.55 0.06
C PHE A 244 -8.06 9.37 0.91
N LEU A 245 -6.74 9.09 0.87
CA LEU A 245 -6.15 7.97 1.59
C LEU A 245 -6.33 8.05 3.12
N VAL A 246 -6.44 9.26 3.66
CA VAL A 246 -6.67 9.48 5.10
C VAL A 246 -8.15 9.71 5.46
N SER A 247 -9.08 9.60 4.51
CA SER A 247 -10.52 9.70 4.78
C SER A 247 -11.02 8.51 5.60
N ASP A 248 -12.10 8.72 6.36
CA ASP A 248 -12.64 7.70 7.28
C ASP A 248 -13.08 6.43 6.55
N ASN A 249 -13.66 6.56 5.35
CA ASN A 249 -14.04 5.43 4.52
C ASN A 249 -12.84 4.57 4.13
N VAL A 250 -11.74 5.20 3.70
CA VAL A 250 -10.51 4.51 3.31
C VAL A 250 -9.82 3.93 4.54
N LYS A 251 -9.75 4.65 5.65
CA LYS A 251 -9.25 4.16 6.94
C LYS A 251 -9.99 2.89 7.37
N LYS A 252 -11.33 2.86 7.26
CA LYS A 252 -12.13 1.66 7.55
C LYS A 252 -11.70 0.49 6.66
N ARG A 253 -11.59 0.69 5.33
CA ARG A 253 -11.13 -0.34 4.41
C ARG A 253 -9.74 -0.87 4.76
N ILE A 254 -8.81 0.02 5.12
CA ILE A 254 -7.45 -0.37 5.52
C ILE A 254 -7.49 -1.25 6.78
N ARG A 255 -8.34 -0.90 7.77
CA ARG A 255 -8.56 -1.75 8.97
C ARG A 255 -9.11 -3.12 8.62
N ASP A 256 -10.01 -3.23 7.63
CA ASP A 256 -10.59 -4.50 7.19
C ASP A 256 -9.52 -5.46 6.61
N PHE A 257 -8.39 -4.93 6.14
CA PHE A 257 -7.21 -5.71 5.76
C PHE A 257 -6.24 -5.99 6.92
N GLY A 258 -6.64 -5.70 8.16
CA GLY A 258 -5.90 -6.04 9.37
C GLY A 258 -4.79 -5.08 9.75
N TYR A 259 -4.79 -3.86 9.19
CA TYR A 259 -3.91 -2.79 9.64
C TYR A 259 -4.46 -2.07 10.87
N ILE A 260 -3.56 -1.52 11.67
CA ILE A 260 -3.88 -0.60 12.75
C ILE A 260 -3.79 0.82 12.19
N ILE A 261 -4.79 1.64 12.46
CA ILE A 261 -4.88 3.06 12.08
C ILE A 261 -5.03 3.87 13.36
N GLU A 262 -4.10 4.73 13.58
CA GLU A 262 -4.11 5.70 14.68
C GLU A 262 -4.96 6.94 14.34
#